data_d513ab709a8a69e1ad4fc8d1d0204083
#
_entry.id   d513ab709a8a69e1ad4fc8d1d0204083
#
_cell.length_a   1.000
_cell.length_b   1.000
_cell.length_c   1.000
_cell.angle_alpha   90.00
_cell.angle_beta   90.00
_cell.angle_gamma   90.00
#
_symmetry.space_group_name_H-M   'P 1'
#
loop_
_entity.id
_entity.type
_entity.pdbx_description
1 polymer ?
#
loop_
_entity_poly.entity_id
_entity_poly.type
_entity_poly.pdbx_seq_one_letter_code
_entity_poly.pdbx_strand_id
1 'polypeptide(L)'
;QAVTNAQIGKGSSVAIYGAGPVGLLSAACARMLGAEQIFMVDHHHYRLQFAHETYGAIPVNFDEMDAAEFIIDNTPGHRGVDAVIDAIGFEAKGSMIETVMTNLKLEGSSGFALRQCIAAVRRGGVVSVPGVYAGPIHGFLFGDAFDKGLTFKMGQTHVHRYLPELLERIENGDLSPEVIITHRMKLADAAEGYRIFDQREQDCRKIILTP
;
A
#
# COMPACT_ATOMS: atom_id res chain seq x y z
N GLN A 1 4.42 -9.50 6.54
CA GLN A 1 5.73 -9.23 5.91
C GLN A 1 5.91 -7.74 5.61
N ALA A 2 4.96 -7.05 4.97
CA ALA A 2 5.11 -5.64 4.60
C ALA A 2 5.53 -4.77 5.80
N VAL A 3 4.78 -4.84 6.90
CA VAL A 3 5.06 -4.05 8.12
C VAL A 3 6.31 -4.52 8.87
N THR A 4 6.61 -5.83 8.83
CA THR A 4 7.84 -6.39 9.41
C THR A 4 9.08 -5.91 8.65
N ASN A 5 9.01 -5.92 7.32
CA ASN A 5 10.06 -5.37 6.46
C ASN A 5 10.25 -3.87 6.69
N ALA A 6 9.16 -3.13 6.87
CA ALA A 6 9.15 -1.71 7.19
C ALA A 6 9.62 -1.40 8.63
N GLN A 7 9.87 -2.41 9.46
CA GLN A 7 10.30 -2.28 10.86
C GLN A 7 9.33 -1.43 11.71
N ILE A 8 8.02 -1.57 11.43
CA ILE A 8 6.99 -0.84 12.16
C ILE A 8 6.90 -1.34 13.60
N GLY A 9 6.83 -0.40 14.53
CA GLY A 9 6.63 -0.62 15.95
C GLY A 9 5.90 0.53 16.61
N LYS A 10 5.86 0.53 17.94
CA LYS A 10 5.19 1.56 18.73
C LYS A 10 5.78 2.95 18.46
N GLY A 11 4.92 3.90 18.13
CA GLY A 11 5.27 5.29 17.83
C GLY A 11 5.81 5.54 16.43
N SER A 12 5.90 4.50 15.56
CA SER A 12 6.35 4.68 14.18
C SER A 12 5.34 5.47 13.34
N SER A 13 5.87 6.24 12.39
CA SER A 13 5.11 6.83 11.30
C SER A 13 5.34 6.04 10.00
N VAL A 14 4.28 5.77 9.25
CA VAL A 14 4.34 5.00 7.98
C VAL A 14 3.45 5.59 6.91
N ALA A 15 3.93 5.63 5.68
CA ALA A 15 3.09 5.89 4.51
C ALA A 15 2.94 4.62 3.67
N ILE A 16 1.70 4.30 3.31
CA ILE A 16 1.34 3.11 2.55
C ILE A 16 0.77 3.57 1.22
N TYR A 17 1.46 3.24 0.15
CA TYR A 17 1.07 3.56 -1.22
C TYR A 17 0.26 2.41 -1.81
N GLY A 18 -0.99 2.71 -2.18
CA GLY A 18 -1.99 1.76 -2.66
C GLY A 18 -2.93 1.27 -1.54
N ALA A 19 -4.20 1.68 -1.61
CA ALA A 19 -5.27 1.25 -0.70
C ALA A 19 -6.03 0.01 -1.22
N GLY A 20 -5.35 -0.86 -1.95
CA GLY A 20 -5.85 -2.19 -2.29
C GLY A 20 -5.84 -3.14 -1.08
N PRO A 21 -6.23 -4.41 -1.24
CA PRO A 21 -6.28 -5.37 -0.13
C PRO A 21 -4.97 -5.48 0.66
N VAL A 22 -3.82 -5.46 -0.04
CA VAL A 22 -2.50 -5.54 0.60
C VAL A 22 -2.21 -4.29 1.43
N GLY A 23 -2.47 -3.10 0.88
CA GLY A 23 -2.26 -1.83 1.60
C GLY A 23 -3.19 -1.69 2.80
N LEU A 24 -4.48 -1.99 2.64
CA LEU A 24 -5.45 -1.94 3.74
C LEU A 24 -5.09 -2.88 4.89
N LEU A 25 -4.71 -4.13 4.60
CA LEU A 25 -4.26 -5.06 5.63
C LEU A 25 -2.88 -4.70 6.20
N SER A 26 -2.04 -4.01 5.43
CA SER A 26 -0.80 -3.43 5.97
C SER A 26 -1.09 -2.32 6.97
N ALA A 27 -2.10 -1.48 6.73
CA ALA A 27 -2.54 -0.46 7.70
C ALA A 27 -3.09 -1.09 8.98
N ALA A 28 -3.92 -2.15 8.86
CA ALA A 28 -4.40 -2.92 10.01
C ALA A 28 -3.24 -3.46 10.86
N CYS A 29 -2.28 -4.12 10.22
CA CYS A 29 -1.10 -4.66 10.90
C CYS A 29 -0.21 -3.56 11.50
N ALA A 30 -0.02 -2.43 10.80
CA ALA A 30 0.74 -1.30 11.33
C ALA A 30 0.09 -0.74 12.60
N ARG A 31 -1.22 -0.57 12.60
CA ARG A 31 -1.98 -0.14 13.78
C ARG A 31 -1.86 -1.13 14.94
N MET A 32 -2.02 -2.42 14.66
CA MET A 32 -1.85 -3.50 15.65
C MET A 32 -0.44 -3.47 16.29
N LEU A 33 0.60 -3.16 15.51
CA LEU A 33 1.97 -3.05 16.00
C LEU A 33 2.28 -1.69 16.68
N GLY A 34 1.31 -0.78 16.76
CA GLY A 34 1.42 0.48 17.48
C GLY A 34 1.97 1.64 16.67
N ALA A 35 1.83 1.62 15.35
CA ALA A 35 2.11 2.79 14.54
C ALA A 35 1.25 3.98 15.00
N GLU A 36 1.87 5.13 15.21
CA GLU A 36 1.20 6.35 15.66
C GLU A 36 0.56 7.09 14.50
N GLN A 37 1.29 7.26 13.41
CA GLN A 37 0.81 7.90 12.18
C GLN A 37 0.83 6.89 11.02
N ILE A 38 -0.31 6.77 10.33
CA ILE A 38 -0.45 5.96 9.11
C ILE A 38 -1.03 6.87 8.03
N PHE A 39 -0.26 7.14 6.98
CA PHE A 39 -0.75 7.80 5.78
C PHE A 39 -1.14 6.74 4.76
N MET A 40 -2.35 6.83 4.20
CA MET A 40 -2.81 5.95 3.14
C MET A 40 -2.91 6.74 1.84
N VAL A 41 -2.11 6.36 0.86
CA VAL A 41 -2.01 7.05 -0.43
C VAL A 41 -2.72 6.24 -1.51
N ASP A 42 -3.75 6.80 -2.12
CA ASP A 42 -4.52 6.22 -3.24
C ASP A 42 -5.26 7.35 -3.97
N HIS A 43 -6.01 7.05 -5.02
CA HIS A 43 -6.91 8.02 -5.66
C HIS A 43 -8.40 7.65 -5.49
N HIS A 44 -8.70 6.45 -5.03
CA HIS A 44 -10.09 6.03 -4.81
C HIS A 44 -10.61 6.50 -3.46
N HIS A 45 -11.51 7.48 -3.47
CA HIS A 45 -12.10 8.06 -2.25
C HIS A 45 -12.68 7.01 -1.31
N TYR A 46 -13.43 6.01 -1.83
CA TYR A 46 -14.06 4.98 -1.00
C TYR A 46 -13.03 4.11 -0.24
N ARG A 47 -11.83 3.89 -0.82
CA ARG A 47 -10.75 3.15 -0.17
C ARG A 47 -10.06 3.97 0.90
N LEU A 48 -9.80 5.24 0.59
CA LEU A 48 -9.20 6.20 1.53
C LEU A 48 -10.12 6.44 2.72
N GLN A 49 -11.42 6.64 2.47
CA GLN A 49 -12.43 6.78 3.52
C GLN A 49 -12.49 5.53 4.41
N PHE A 50 -12.54 4.35 3.81
CA PHE A 50 -12.52 3.10 4.58
C PHE A 50 -11.27 2.97 5.45
N ALA A 51 -10.08 3.29 4.92
CA ALA A 51 -8.84 3.23 5.69
C ALA A 51 -8.85 4.24 6.86
N HIS A 52 -9.43 5.42 6.64
CA HIS A 52 -9.60 6.45 7.68
C HIS A 52 -10.53 5.96 8.79
N GLU A 53 -11.75 5.54 8.43
CA GLU A 53 -12.78 5.15 9.38
C GLU A 53 -12.41 3.87 10.17
N THR A 54 -11.73 2.92 9.51
CA THR A 54 -11.44 1.61 10.10
C THR A 54 -10.12 1.58 10.87
N TYR A 55 -9.09 2.23 10.33
CA TYR A 55 -7.72 2.14 10.87
C TYR A 55 -7.19 3.49 11.39
N GLY A 56 -7.97 4.57 11.31
CA GLY A 56 -7.51 5.92 11.65
C GLY A 56 -6.36 6.38 10.78
N ALA A 57 -6.28 5.92 9.53
CA ALA A 57 -5.27 6.36 8.59
C ALA A 57 -5.58 7.78 8.09
N ILE A 58 -4.55 8.57 7.84
CA ILE A 58 -4.65 9.88 7.22
C ILE A 58 -4.75 9.66 5.71
N PRO A 59 -5.89 10.05 5.08
CA PRO A 59 -6.08 9.86 3.65
C PRO A 59 -5.24 10.86 2.85
N VAL A 60 -4.59 10.38 1.81
CA VAL A 60 -3.79 11.20 0.88
C VAL A 60 -4.20 10.84 -0.54
N ASN A 61 -4.95 11.71 -1.19
CA ASN A 61 -5.37 11.54 -2.58
C ASN A 61 -4.33 12.17 -3.51
N PHE A 62 -3.59 11.35 -4.25
CA PHE A 62 -2.53 11.83 -5.14
C PHE A 62 -3.04 12.53 -6.42
N ASP A 63 -4.35 12.44 -6.73
CA ASP A 63 -4.96 13.25 -7.80
C ASP A 63 -5.23 14.69 -7.36
N GLU A 64 -5.23 14.95 -6.05
CA GLU A 64 -5.55 16.25 -5.47
C GLU A 64 -4.33 17.00 -4.92
N MET A 65 -3.26 16.26 -4.57
CA MET A 65 -2.07 16.84 -3.94
C MET A 65 -0.81 16.04 -4.22
N ASP A 66 0.36 16.66 -4.07
CA ASP A 66 1.63 15.91 -4.03
C ASP A 66 1.70 15.12 -2.72
N ALA A 67 1.65 13.79 -2.85
CA ALA A 67 1.59 12.89 -1.70
C ALA A 67 2.85 12.97 -0.83
N ALA A 68 4.03 13.08 -1.45
CA ALA A 68 5.28 13.13 -0.69
C ALA A 68 5.42 14.45 0.08
N GLU A 69 5.07 15.58 -0.55
CA GLU A 69 5.08 16.90 0.08
C GLU A 69 4.09 16.93 1.27
N PHE A 70 2.86 16.50 1.04
CA PHE A 70 1.85 16.43 2.10
C PHE A 70 2.31 15.58 3.30
N ILE A 71 2.89 14.39 3.04
CA ILE A 71 3.38 13.51 4.09
C ILE A 71 4.51 14.19 4.88
N ILE A 72 5.47 14.80 4.19
CA ILE A 72 6.58 15.50 4.83
C ILE A 72 6.06 16.61 5.74
N ASP A 73 5.15 17.45 5.24
CA ASP A 73 4.60 18.58 5.97
C ASP A 73 3.81 18.18 7.20
N ASN A 74 3.20 16.99 7.19
CA ASN A 74 2.41 16.46 8.30
C ASN A 74 3.17 15.50 9.23
N THR A 75 4.51 15.45 9.11
CA THR A 75 5.36 14.71 10.04
C THR A 75 6.13 15.64 10.98
N PRO A 76 6.44 15.22 12.22
CA PRO A 76 7.20 16.05 13.16
C PRO A 76 8.53 16.51 12.58
N GLY A 77 8.76 17.82 12.58
CA GLY A 77 9.97 18.43 12.04
C GLY A 77 10.12 18.36 10.53
N HIS A 78 9.02 18.13 9.78
CA HIS A 78 8.98 18.05 8.32
C HIS A 78 10.03 17.10 7.73
N ARG A 79 10.29 15.99 8.40
CA ARG A 79 11.37 15.05 8.05
C ARG A 79 10.94 13.89 7.17
N GLY A 80 9.65 13.67 7.00
CA GLY A 80 9.05 12.49 6.39
C GLY A 80 8.83 11.35 7.39
N VAL A 81 8.21 10.26 6.92
CA VAL A 81 7.86 9.10 7.73
C VAL A 81 9.04 8.18 8.02
N ASP A 82 8.97 7.40 9.10
CA ASP A 82 10.00 6.42 9.47
C ASP A 82 10.14 5.31 8.42
N ALA A 83 9.02 4.90 7.84
CA ALA A 83 9.01 3.89 6.78
C ALA A 83 7.92 4.15 5.74
N VAL A 84 8.12 3.60 4.56
CA VAL A 84 7.12 3.55 3.49
C VAL A 84 6.87 2.11 3.06
N ILE A 85 5.64 1.84 2.64
CA ILE A 85 5.24 0.53 2.08
C ILE A 85 4.68 0.78 0.69
N ASP A 86 5.33 0.23 -0.33
CA ASP A 86 4.83 0.22 -1.70
C ASP A 86 4.00 -1.04 -1.95
N ALA A 87 2.68 -0.90 -1.82
CA ALA A 87 1.71 -1.97 -2.03
C ALA A 87 1.06 -1.93 -3.42
N ILE A 88 1.59 -1.13 -4.35
CA ILE A 88 1.11 -1.02 -5.73
C ILE A 88 1.78 -2.07 -6.61
N GLY A 89 3.10 -2.05 -6.69
CA GLY A 89 3.87 -2.93 -7.57
C GLY A 89 3.65 -2.62 -9.06
N PHE A 90 4.02 -3.58 -9.90
CA PHE A 90 3.79 -3.51 -11.34
C PHE A 90 2.37 -4.00 -11.66
N GLU A 91 1.45 -3.09 -11.96
CA GLU A 91 0.18 -3.49 -12.57
C GLU A 91 0.45 -3.99 -13.99
N ALA A 92 0.18 -5.28 -14.22
CA ALA A 92 0.29 -5.88 -15.54
C ALA A 92 -0.59 -5.10 -16.53
N LYS A 93 -0.10 -4.92 -17.76
CA LYS A 93 -0.78 -4.25 -18.88
C LYS A 93 -2.26 -4.62 -18.92
N GLY A 94 -3.15 -3.62 -18.87
CA GLY A 94 -4.59 -3.82 -19.05
C GLY A 94 -5.51 -2.94 -18.22
N SER A 95 -5.00 -2.13 -17.29
CA SER A 95 -5.84 -1.20 -16.53
C SER A 95 -5.86 0.20 -17.17
N MET A 96 -6.94 0.96 -16.94
CA MET A 96 -7.17 2.31 -17.51
C MET A 96 -6.03 3.32 -17.29
N ILE A 97 -5.07 3.02 -16.44
CA ILE A 97 -3.87 3.82 -16.21
C ILE A 97 -3.00 3.93 -17.46
N GLU A 98 -3.00 2.89 -18.33
CA GLU A 98 -2.27 2.92 -19.59
C GLU A 98 -2.74 4.04 -20.53
N THR A 99 -4.04 4.38 -20.52
CA THR A 99 -4.60 5.43 -21.39
C THR A 99 -4.24 6.83 -20.94
N VAL A 100 -4.18 7.08 -19.63
CA VAL A 100 -3.81 8.39 -19.07
C VAL A 100 -2.30 8.61 -19.15
N MET A 101 -1.51 7.57 -18.95
CA MET A 101 -0.05 7.64 -18.99
C MET A 101 0.53 7.68 -20.40
N THR A 102 -0.13 7.06 -21.39
CA THR A 102 0.27 7.15 -22.79
C THR A 102 0.13 8.56 -23.33
N ASN A 103 -0.85 9.32 -22.85
CA ASN A 103 -1.05 10.72 -23.24
C ASN A 103 -0.05 11.70 -22.58
N LEU A 104 0.59 11.33 -21.47
CA LEU A 104 1.54 12.18 -20.76
C LEU A 104 3.01 11.84 -21.03
N LYS A 105 3.33 10.84 -21.87
CA LYS A 105 4.71 10.35 -22.13
C LYS A 105 5.51 10.07 -20.85
N LEU A 106 4.83 9.74 -19.76
CA LEU A 106 5.45 9.43 -18.47
C LEU A 106 5.69 7.94 -18.38
N GLU A 107 6.87 7.57 -17.95
CA GLU A 107 7.34 6.23 -17.65
C GLU A 107 6.37 5.48 -16.74
N GLY A 108 6.25 4.17 -16.91
CA GLY A 108 5.25 3.31 -16.30
C GLY A 108 4.94 3.60 -14.80
N SER A 109 3.68 3.44 -14.43
CA SER A 109 3.09 3.79 -13.12
C SER A 109 3.88 3.29 -11.91
N SER A 110 4.52 2.16 -12.02
CA SER A 110 5.33 1.53 -10.97
C SER A 110 6.55 2.38 -10.54
N GLY A 111 7.24 3.01 -11.49
CA GLY A 111 8.38 3.88 -11.18
C GLY A 111 7.96 5.14 -10.41
N PHE A 112 6.78 5.68 -10.67
CA PHE A 112 6.27 6.86 -9.99
C PHE A 112 6.00 6.61 -8.50
N ALA A 113 5.28 5.54 -8.15
CA ALA A 113 4.99 5.20 -6.76
C ALA A 113 6.27 5.03 -5.94
N LEU A 114 7.25 4.32 -6.49
CA LEU A 114 8.52 4.12 -5.81
C LEU A 114 9.32 5.41 -5.64
N ARG A 115 9.26 6.34 -6.62
CA ARG A 115 9.86 7.67 -6.47
C ARG A 115 9.20 8.49 -5.35
N GLN A 116 7.87 8.47 -5.26
CA GLN A 116 7.13 9.10 -4.17
C GLN A 116 7.47 8.47 -2.81
N CYS A 117 7.61 7.16 -2.73
CA CYS A 117 8.08 6.47 -1.53
C CYS A 117 9.46 6.98 -1.07
N ILE A 118 10.43 7.09 -2.02
CA ILE A 118 11.78 7.60 -1.73
C ILE A 118 11.72 9.06 -1.27
N ALA A 119 10.84 9.87 -1.85
CA ALA A 119 10.68 11.28 -1.46
C ALA A 119 10.09 11.41 -0.05
N ALA A 120 9.02 10.67 0.28
CA ALA A 120 8.27 10.80 1.52
C ALA A 120 8.98 10.22 2.77
N VAL A 121 9.89 9.26 2.59
CA VAL A 121 10.61 8.62 3.70
C VAL A 121 11.74 9.51 4.21
N ARG A 122 11.93 9.55 5.55
CA ARG A 122 13.01 10.31 6.17
C ARG A 122 14.39 9.73 5.87
N ARG A 123 15.43 10.49 6.13
CA ARG A 123 16.81 9.98 6.14
C ARG A 123 16.96 8.79 7.13
N GLY A 124 17.68 7.78 6.72
CA GLY A 124 17.84 6.53 7.46
C GLY A 124 16.56 5.69 7.57
N GLY A 125 15.51 6.02 6.81
CA GLY A 125 14.23 5.31 6.84
C GLY A 125 14.23 4.02 6.04
N VAL A 126 13.09 3.33 6.07
CA VAL A 126 12.93 2.01 5.45
C VAL A 126 11.89 2.05 4.33
N VAL A 127 12.22 1.47 3.19
CA VAL A 127 11.33 1.26 2.05
C VAL A 127 11.00 -0.23 1.95
N SER A 128 9.77 -0.60 2.29
CA SER A 128 9.26 -1.96 2.17
C SER A 128 8.47 -2.09 0.87
N VAL A 129 8.83 -3.06 0.03
CA VAL A 129 8.20 -3.26 -1.28
C VAL A 129 7.60 -4.66 -1.35
N PRO A 130 6.37 -4.87 -0.84
CA PRO A 130 5.58 -6.08 -1.09
C PRO A 130 4.98 -6.12 -2.50
N GLY A 131 4.91 -4.98 -3.17
CA GLY A 131 4.47 -4.88 -4.55
C GLY A 131 5.35 -5.69 -5.50
N VAL A 132 4.75 -6.31 -6.51
CA VAL A 132 5.50 -7.12 -7.48
C VAL A 132 6.04 -6.23 -8.58
N TYR A 133 7.33 -6.32 -8.83
CA TYR A 133 8.01 -5.67 -9.94
C TYR A 133 8.62 -6.70 -10.87
N ALA A 134 8.47 -6.51 -12.17
CA ALA A 134 9.06 -7.37 -13.19
C ALA A 134 9.85 -6.51 -14.20
N GLY A 135 11.12 -6.85 -14.41
CA GLY A 135 11.99 -6.15 -15.35
C GLY A 135 12.64 -4.89 -14.78
N PRO A 136 13.26 -4.06 -15.63
CA PRO A 136 13.95 -2.84 -15.21
C PRO A 136 12.95 -1.76 -14.79
N ILE A 137 13.29 -1.01 -13.75
CA ILE A 137 12.56 0.18 -13.30
C ILE A 137 13.31 1.40 -13.82
N HIS A 138 12.71 2.11 -14.76
CA HIS A 138 13.28 3.36 -15.28
C HIS A 138 13.07 4.51 -14.28
N GLY A 139 14.05 5.41 -14.21
CA GLY A 139 13.95 6.58 -13.34
C GLY A 139 13.98 6.28 -11.84
N PHE A 140 14.57 5.16 -11.42
CA PHE A 140 14.79 4.87 -10.00
C PHE A 140 15.75 5.90 -9.40
N LEU A 141 15.32 6.60 -8.36
CA LEU A 141 16.06 7.67 -7.69
C LEU A 141 17.17 7.11 -6.78
N PHE A 142 18.12 6.40 -7.36
CA PHE A 142 19.19 5.76 -6.59
C PHE A 142 20.07 6.77 -5.85
N GLY A 143 20.35 7.91 -6.46
CA GLY A 143 21.12 9.00 -5.84
C GLY A 143 20.46 9.54 -4.58
N ASP A 144 19.14 9.78 -4.62
CA ASP A 144 18.38 10.26 -3.48
C ASP A 144 18.28 9.19 -2.39
N ALA A 145 18.09 7.93 -2.77
CA ALA A 145 18.07 6.81 -1.85
C ALA A 145 19.43 6.64 -1.14
N PHE A 146 20.54 6.81 -1.87
CA PHE A 146 21.90 6.78 -1.34
C PHE A 146 22.13 7.96 -0.38
N ASP A 147 21.80 9.19 -0.80
CA ASP A 147 21.96 10.39 0.04
C ASP A 147 21.17 10.30 1.34
N LYS A 148 19.94 9.79 1.28
CA LYS A 148 19.11 9.55 2.46
C LYS A 148 19.56 8.35 3.31
N GLY A 149 20.44 7.48 2.83
CA GLY A 149 20.88 6.27 3.51
C GLY A 149 19.74 5.28 3.74
N LEU A 150 18.89 5.05 2.73
CA LEU A 150 17.67 4.25 2.86
C LEU A 150 17.97 2.75 2.91
N THR A 151 17.15 2.03 3.66
CA THR A 151 17.11 0.56 3.64
C THR A 151 15.94 0.08 2.81
N PHE A 152 16.21 -0.75 1.80
CA PHE A 152 15.18 -1.41 0.99
C PHE A 152 15.00 -2.86 1.42
N LYS A 153 13.74 -3.27 1.65
CA LYS A 153 13.36 -4.66 1.90
C LYS A 153 12.22 -5.04 0.97
N MET A 154 12.49 -5.97 0.07
CA MET A 154 11.57 -6.37 -0.99
C MET A 154 11.58 -7.87 -1.21
N GLY A 155 10.64 -8.37 -1.97
CA GLY A 155 10.57 -9.76 -2.41
C GLY A 155 9.20 -10.38 -2.20
N GLN A 156 9.06 -11.60 -2.72
CA GLN A 156 7.82 -12.38 -2.60
C GLN A 156 7.49 -12.66 -1.14
N THR A 157 6.19 -12.69 -0.85
CA THR A 157 5.72 -12.88 0.53
C THR A 157 5.95 -14.31 1.01
N HIS A 158 6.67 -14.44 2.11
CA HIS A 158 6.90 -15.73 2.79
C HIS A 158 5.67 -16.13 3.60
N VAL A 159 4.59 -16.53 2.94
CA VAL A 159 3.27 -16.78 3.55
C VAL A 159 3.37 -17.76 4.73
N HIS A 160 4.02 -18.91 4.54
CA HIS A 160 4.13 -19.93 5.58
C HIS A 160 4.83 -19.43 6.86
N ARG A 161 5.71 -18.45 6.75
CA ARG A 161 6.40 -17.85 7.90
C ARG A 161 5.46 -17.05 8.79
N TYR A 162 4.53 -16.32 8.18
CA TYR A 162 3.67 -15.37 8.89
C TYR A 162 2.29 -15.91 9.22
N LEU A 163 1.86 -16.96 8.52
CA LEU A 163 0.50 -17.50 8.66
C LEU A 163 0.17 -17.95 10.07
N PRO A 164 1.02 -18.71 10.81
CA PRO A 164 0.70 -19.14 12.16
C PRO A 164 0.47 -17.96 13.11
N GLU A 165 1.36 -16.96 13.10
CA GLU A 165 1.23 -15.77 13.95
C GLU A 165 -0.04 -14.98 13.61
N LEU A 166 -0.33 -14.81 12.31
CA LEU A 166 -1.52 -14.07 11.89
C LEU A 166 -2.82 -14.78 12.28
N LEU A 167 -2.87 -16.11 12.22
CA LEU A 167 -4.02 -16.87 12.70
C LEU A 167 -4.23 -16.70 14.20
N GLU A 168 -3.17 -16.79 15.00
CA GLU A 168 -3.25 -16.51 16.43
C GLU A 168 -3.77 -15.11 16.74
N ARG A 169 -3.30 -14.08 15.99
CA ARG A 169 -3.79 -12.70 16.13
C ARG A 169 -5.28 -12.55 15.79
N ILE A 170 -5.74 -13.29 14.78
CA ILE A 170 -7.17 -13.31 14.40
C ILE A 170 -8.00 -14.01 15.47
N GLU A 171 -7.55 -15.16 15.96
CA GLU A 171 -8.25 -15.92 17.02
C GLU A 171 -8.35 -15.13 18.32
N ASN A 172 -7.32 -14.34 18.64
CA ASN A 172 -7.31 -13.45 19.83
C ASN A 172 -8.11 -12.15 19.63
N GLY A 173 -8.60 -11.86 18.41
CA GLY A 173 -9.31 -10.63 18.09
C GLY A 173 -8.42 -9.40 17.90
N ASP A 174 -7.11 -9.57 17.82
CA ASP A 174 -6.15 -8.48 17.59
C ASP A 174 -6.18 -7.96 16.14
N LEU A 175 -6.63 -8.81 15.22
CA LEU A 175 -6.69 -8.51 13.77
C LEU A 175 -7.98 -9.09 13.17
N SER A 176 -8.71 -8.26 12.43
CA SER A 176 -9.97 -8.63 11.76
C SER A 176 -9.84 -8.41 10.24
N PRO A 177 -9.23 -9.34 9.49
CA PRO A 177 -9.01 -9.17 8.06
C PRO A 177 -10.30 -9.21 7.23
N GLU A 178 -11.37 -9.80 7.76
CA GLU A 178 -12.67 -9.91 7.09
C GLU A 178 -13.35 -8.56 6.83
N VAL A 179 -12.98 -7.52 7.53
CA VAL A 179 -13.58 -6.17 7.37
C VAL A 179 -13.36 -5.57 5.99
N ILE A 180 -12.34 -6.02 5.24
CA ILE A 180 -12.13 -5.58 3.86
C ILE A 180 -13.00 -6.32 2.84
N ILE A 181 -13.68 -7.43 3.23
CA ILE A 181 -14.50 -8.24 2.33
C ILE A 181 -15.78 -7.49 2.02
N THR A 182 -15.97 -7.12 0.76
CA THR A 182 -17.18 -6.44 0.29
C THR A 182 -18.17 -7.38 -0.39
N HIS A 183 -17.66 -8.43 -1.03
CA HIS A 183 -18.48 -9.33 -1.82
C HIS A 183 -18.21 -10.79 -1.45
N ARG A 184 -19.31 -11.56 -1.35
CA ARG A 184 -19.28 -13.02 -1.20
C ARG A 184 -20.11 -13.59 -2.34
N MET A 185 -19.47 -14.35 -3.21
CA MET A 185 -20.07 -14.85 -4.45
C MET A 185 -19.87 -16.35 -4.58
N LYS A 186 -20.67 -17.02 -5.39
CA LYS A 186 -20.43 -18.42 -5.74
C LYS A 186 -19.24 -18.54 -6.67
N LEU A 187 -18.53 -19.65 -6.61
CA LEU A 187 -17.41 -19.92 -7.54
C LEU A 187 -17.88 -19.91 -9.00
N ALA A 188 -19.11 -20.32 -9.27
CA ALA A 188 -19.71 -20.24 -10.60
C ALA A 188 -19.76 -18.82 -11.17
N ASP A 189 -19.82 -17.79 -10.31
CA ASP A 189 -19.88 -16.37 -10.67
C ASP A 189 -18.50 -15.71 -10.67
N ALA A 190 -17.42 -16.49 -10.64
CA ALA A 190 -16.05 -15.97 -10.55
C ALA A 190 -15.71 -14.95 -11.63
N ALA A 191 -16.16 -15.17 -12.88
CA ALA A 191 -15.91 -14.25 -13.99
C ALA A 191 -16.46 -12.84 -13.69
N GLU A 192 -17.67 -12.77 -13.13
CA GLU A 192 -18.29 -11.50 -12.74
C GLU A 192 -17.54 -10.89 -11.52
N GLY A 193 -17.14 -11.71 -10.57
CA GLY A 193 -16.33 -11.25 -9.44
C GLY A 193 -15.00 -10.63 -9.88
N TYR A 194 -14.30 -11.25 -10.82
CA TYR A 194 -13.08 -10.68 -11.40
C TYR A 194 -13.38 -9.37 -12.15
N ARG A 195 -14.48 -9.28 -12.89
CA ARG A 195 -14.87 -8.06 -13.59
C ARG A 195 -15.13 -6.90 -12.62
N ILE A 196 -15.94 -7.12 -11.59
CA ILE A 196 -16.25 -6.12 -10.55
C ILE A 196 -14.95 -5.63 -9.89
N PHE A 197 -14.06 -6.55 -9.54
CA PHE A 197 -12.80 -6.20 -8.88
C PHE A 197 -11.85 -5.42 -9.80
N ASP A 198 -11.70 -5.83 -11.05
CA ASP A 198 -10.83 -5.19 -12.04
C ASP A 198 -11.33 -3.79 -12.40
N GLN A 199 -12.64 -3.66 -12.64
CA GLN A 199 -13.29 -2.39 -12.97
C GLN A 199 -13.55 -1.51 -11.74
N ARG A 200 -13.23 -2.00 -10.53
CA ARG A 200 -13.38 -1.27 -9.27
C ARG A 200 -14.82 -0.78 -9.02
N GLU A 201 -15.79 -1.56 -9.50
CA GLU A 201 -17.20 -1.26 -9.32
C GLU A 201 -17.69 -1.58 -7.90
N GLN A 202 -18.82 -0.97 -7.52
CA GLN A 202 -19.55 -1.25 -6.26
C GLN A 202 -18.66 -1.10 -5.01
N ASP A 203 -17.70 -0.18 -5.02
CA ASP A 203 -16.74 0.03 -3.94
C ASP A 203 -15.99 -1.25 -3.53
N CYS A 204 -15.73 -2.12 -4.49
CA CYS A 204 -15.15 -3.42 -4.28
C CYS A 204 -13.74 -3.33 -3.71
N ARG A 205 -13.53 -3.92 -2.52
CA ARG A 205 -12.21 -4.05 -1.88
C ARG A 205 -11.70 -5.48 -1.94
N LYS A 206 -12.55 -6.45 -1.62
CA LYS A 206 -12.18 -7.87 -1.65
C LYS A 206 -13.39 -8.73 -1.93
N ILE A 207 -13.21 -9.72 -2.81
CA ILE A 207 -14.22 -10.74 -3.12
C ILE A 207 -13.77 -12.08 -2.55
N ILE A 208 -14.69 -12.82 -1.95
CA ILE A 208 -14.52 -14.21 -1.59
C ILE A 208 -15.47 -15.05 -2.44
N LEU A 209 -14.93 -16.09 -3.05
CA LEU A 209 -15.67 -17.09 -3.81
C LEU A 209 -15.85 -18.35 -2.96
N THR A 210 -17.09 -18.85 -2.89
CA THR A 210 -17.44 -20.10 -2.19
C THR A 210 -17.88 -21.15 -3.22
N PRO A 211 -17.54 -22.43 -3.02
CA PRO A 211 -17.97 -23.55 -3.86
C PRO A 211 -19.49 -23.62 -4.04
#